data_7dfbd1b7bee05a1a66ac71c85698ded5
#
_entry.id   7dfbd1b7bee05a1a66ac71c85698ded5
#
_cell.length_a   1.000
_cell.length_b   1.000
_cell.length_c   1.000
_cell.angle_alpha   90.00
_cell.angle_beta   90.00
_cell.angle_gamma   90.00
#
_symmetry.space_group_name_H-M   'P 1'
#
loop_
_entity.id
_entity.type
_entity.pdbx_description
1 polymer ?
#
loop_
_entity_poly.entity_id
_entity_poly.type
_entity_poly.pdbx_seq_one_letter_code
_entity_poly.pdbx_strand_id
1 'polypeptide(L)'
;MSVTAEQSPSPLVSVLLPCWNAEGTIERAIDSVLAERSVSLECVVVDDGSTDGTAGIVSAIAARDERVILVRLSENAGVSNARNEGLARVRGTWLTLLDADDRFLPGGLGTLAHAAVATNARAVIGQQVWWDGRRSWITSLYDIPDIRRAGRKSLARNPGLVYAVSPHAKLIHRACFEGLRFNGRVLGDQPWIIRALIRAGADIEVLGETVYEWHRPRADGPSSITSATRASARRSVESAEVAVEAFAAVAAEAKLHLDDAGRDAILARYAERLLQADLGLNLSHAAARRDPATAELIDSIRAFVAAVPGRYLQASEALARDLLEPPLRHWRGLDGRARAAYVRLVETVLLADTACAARRPFLARMGLAAGLHARSRFAHLLSAALLTVQWFVEGVARRLRRSWAR
;
A
#
# COMPACT_ATOMS: atom_id res chain seq x y z
N MET A 1 3.56 37.19 40.52
CA MET A 1 4.49 36.11 40.18
C MET A 1 3.73 35.17 39.27
N SER A 2 4.02 35.28 37.96
CA SER A 2 3.41 34.43 36.94
C SER A 2 4.13 33.07 36.97
N VAL A 3 3.45 32.03 37.40
CA VAL A 3 3.94 30.65 37.31
C VAL A 3 3.94 30.32 35.84
N THR A 4 5.11 30.34 35.21
CA THR A 4 5.33 29.75 33.89
C THR A 4 5.02 28.26 34.03
N ALA A 5 3.95 27.80 33.39
CA ALA A 5 3.67 26.36 33.24
C ALA A 5 4.92 25.71 32.64
N GLU A 6 5.63 24.92 33.43
CA GLU A 6 6.68 24.05 32.94
C GLU A 6 6.05 23.16 31.83
N GLN A 7 6.43 23.42 30.62
CA GLN A 7 6.03 22.57 29.52
C GLN A 7 6.66 21.19 29.78
N SER A 8 5.81 20.19 30.04
CA SER A 8 6.26 18.81 30.14
C SER A 8 7.16 18.50 28.94
N PRO A 9 8.30 17.83 29.14
CA PRO A 9 9.21 17.52 28.04
C PRO A 9 8.46 16.82 26.90
N SER A 10 8.74 17.21 25.66
CA SER A 10 8.12 16.58 24.50
C SER A 10 8.32 15.07 24.54
N PRO A 11 7.29 14.25 24.27
CA PRO A 11 7.41 12.80 24.29
C PRO A 11 8.41 12.34 23.22
N LEU A 12 9.07 11.22 23.48
CA LEU A 12 9.96 10.61 22.48
C LEU A 12 9.14 10.09 21.28
N VAL A 13 8.00 9.45 21.55
CA VAL A 13 7.15 8.80 20.54
C VAL A 13 5.73 9.36 20.57
N SER A 14 5.20 9.74 19.41
CA SER A 14 3.76 9.93 19.21
C SER A 14 3.17 8.73 18.49
N VAL A 15 2.12 8.15 19.06
CA VAL A 15 1.26 7.17 18.40
C VAL A 15 0.03 7.90 17.87
N LEU A 16 -0.17 7.92 16.56
CA LEU A 16 -1.35 8.51 15.92
C LEU A 16 -2.36 7.42 15.61
N LEU A 17 -3.55 7.53 16.19
CA LEU A 17 -4.62 6.54 16.12
C LEU A 17 -5.91 7.19 15.60
N PRO A 18 -6.19 7.12 14.28
CA PRO A 18 -7.48 7.50 13.74
C PRO A 18 -8.53 6.45 14.07
N CYS A 19 -9.75 6.84 14.43
CA CYS A 19 -10.85 5.93 14.68
C CYS A 19 -12.18 6.47 14.16
N TRP A 20 -13.06 5.57 13.77
CA TRP A 20 -14.45 5.85 13.42
C TRP A 20 -15.30 4.61 13.64
N ASN A 21 -16.32 4.71 14.51
CA ASN A 21 -17.21 3.62 14.89
C ASN A 21 -16.43 2.34 15.27
N ALA A 22 -15.54 2.48 16.25
CA ALA A 22 -14.60 1.46 16.70
C ALA A 22 -14.84 1.03 18.15
N GLU A 23 -16.06 1.17 18.71
CA GLU A 23 -16.36 0.89 20.13
C GLU A 23 -15.95 -0.51 20.58
N GLY A 24 -15.98 -1.49 19.66
CA GLY A 24 -15.61 -2.89 19.97
C GLY A 24 -14.08 -3.16 19.99
N THR A 25 -13.23 -2.23 19.58
CA THR A 25 -11.80 -2.49 19.38
C THR A 25 -10.88 -1.40 19.94
N ILE A 26 -11.36 -0.16 20.01
CA ILE A 26 -10.55 1.02 20.36
C ILE A 26 -9.85 0.92 21.72
N GLU A 27 -10.50 0.36 22.74
CA GLU A 27 -9.90 0.19 24.08
C GLU A 27 -8.67 -0.73 23.99
N ARG A 28 -8.78 -1.88 23.32
CA ARG A 28 -7.66 -2.80 23.11
C ARG A 28 -6.50 -2.15 22.35
N ALA A 29 -6.79 -1.35 21.34
CA ALA A 29 -5.77 -0.63 20.58
C ALA A 29 -5.00 0.35 21.49
N ILE A 30 -5.71 1.18 22.24
CA ILE A 30 -5.10 2.14 23.17
C ILE A 30 -4.34 1.42 24.29
N ASP A 31 -4.90 0.37 24.89
CA ASP A 31 -4.25 -0.41 25.94
C ASP A 31 -2.91 -1.00 25.48
N SER A 32 -2.82 -1.42 24.19
CA SER A 32 -1.57 -1.93 23.63
C SER A 32 -0.46 -0.86 23.58
N VAL A 33 -0.82 0.41 23.42
CA VAL A 33 0.10 1.55 23.50
C VAL A 33 0.45 1.87 24.96
N LEU A 34 -0.55 1.94 25.81
CA LEU A 34 -0.39 2.30 27.22
C LEU A 34 0.35 1.25 28.05
N ALA A 35 0.37 -0.01 27.59
CA ALA A 35 1.19 -1.08 28.16
C ALA A 35 2.69 -0.78 28.07
N GLU A 36 3.12 0.04 27.09
CA GLU A 36 4.52 0.46 26.98
C GLU A 36 4.87 1.48 28.08
N ARG A 37 5.94 1.18 28.82
CA ARG A 37 6.42 2.00 29.95
C ARG A 37 7.91 2.35 29.86
N SER A 38 8.63 1.74 28.90
CA SER A 38 10.08 1.93 28.79
C SER A 38 10.48 3.21 28.05
N VAL A 39 9.50 3.86 27.38
CA VAL A 39 9.73 5.09 26.61
C VAL A 39 8.65 6.13 26.89
N SER A 40 9.02 7.40 26.84
CA SER A 40 8.08 8.51 26.92
C SER A 40 7.25 8.57 25.65
N LEU A 41 5.92 8.53 25.78
CA LEU A 41 5.01 8.53 24.64
C LEU A 41 3.74 9.35 24.87
N GLU A 42 3.10 9.74 23.78
CA GLU A 42 1.72 10.19 23.71
C GLU A 42 0.93 9.35 22.71
N CYS A 43 -0.37 9.21 22.96
CA CYS A 43 -1.33 8.55 22.05
C CYS A 43 -2.36 9.59 21.60
N VAL A 44 -2.22 10.10 20.40
CA VAL A 44 -3.16 11.05 19.79
C VAL A 44 -4.24 10.27 19.06
N VAL A 45 -5.41 10.17 19.69
CA VAL A 45 -6.59 9.49 19.12
C VAL A 45 -7.45 10.52 18.42
N VAL A 46 -7.70 10.32 17.14
CA VAL A 46 -8.55 11.21 16.33
C VAL A 46 -9.84 10.49 16.00
N ASP A 47 -10.92 10.87 16.67
CA ASP A 47 -12.27 10.39 16.42
C ASP A 47 -12.88 11.15 15.24
N ASP A 48 -13.02 10.47 14.10
CA ASP A 48 -13.53 11.00 12.83
C ASP A 48 -15.08 11.04 12.81
N GLY A 49 -15.67 11.67 13.85
CA GLY A 49 -17.11 11.84 13.95
C GLY A 49 -17.88 10.56 14.19
N SER A 50 -17.42 9.69 15.12
CA SER A 50 -18.13 8.46 15.49
C SER A 50 -19.52 8.74 16.05
N THR A 51 -20.45 7.82 15.72
CA THR A 51 -21.86 7.85 16.17
C THR A 51 -22.18 6.75 17.18
N ASP A 52 -21.22 5.87 17.48
CA ASP A 52 -21.28 4.82 18.50
C ASP A 52 -20.60 5.22 19.82
N GLY A 53 -20.29 4.27 20.68
CA GLY A 53 -19.64 4.49 21.98
C GLY A 53 -18.16 4.89 21.90
N THR A 54 -17.53 4.94 20.74
CA THR A 54 -16.07 5.16 20.56
C THR A 54 -15.55 6.38 21.31
N ALA A 55 -16.16 7.55 21.08
CA ALA A 55 -15.71 8.81 21.71
C ALA A 55 -15.83 8.76 23.24
N GLY A 56 -16.88 8.12 23.77
CA GLY A 56 -17.08 7.94 25.21
C GLY A 56 -15.98 7.08 25.85
N ILE A 57 -15.62 5.97 25.20
CA ILE A 57 -14.55 5.06 25.63
C ILE A 57 -13.22 5.81 25.68
N VAL A 58 -12.84 6.49 24.59
CA VAL A 58 -11.58 7.24 24.52
C VAL A 58 -11.53 8.36 25.56
N SER A 59 -12.63 9.08 25.75
CA SER A 59 -12.72 10.15 26.76
C SER A 59 -12.51 9.61 28.17
N ALA A 60 -13.09 8.45 28.51
CA ALA A 60 -12.90 7.79 29.79
C ALA A 60 -11.45 7.33 30.01
N ILE A 61 -10.77 6.89 28.96
CA ILE A 61 -9.35 6.52 29.02
C ILE A 61 -8.49 7.78 29.22
N ALA A 62 -8.71 8.83 28.44
CA ALA A 62 -7.98 10.09 28.54
C ALA A 62 -8.12 10.76 29.92
N ALA A 63 -9.25 10.57 30.62
CA ALA A 63 -9.46 11.08 31.97
C ALA A 63 -8.60 10.35 33.03
N ARG A 64 -8.11 9.14 32.76
CA ARG A 64 -7.31 8.32 33.70
C ARG A 64 -5.83 8.18 33.29
N ASP A 65 -5.47 8.53 32.06
CA ASP A 65 -4.09 8.47 31.56
C ASP A 65 -3.79 9.68 30.65
N GLU A 66 -2.98 10.61 31.15
CA GLU A 66 -2.63 11.88 30.48
C GLU A 66 -1.87 11.70 29.17
N ARG A 67 -1.36 10.51 28.89
CA ARG A 67 -0.71 10.18 27.62
C ARG A 67 -1.70 10.11 26.47
N VAL A 68 -3.00 9.93 26.73
CA VAL A 68 -4.05 9.84 25.72
C VAL A 68 -4.65 11.21 25.46
N ILE A 69 -4.60 11.65 24.21
CA ILE A 69 -5.14 12.93 23.77
C ILE A 69 -6.26 12.64 22.78
N LEU A 70 -7.51 12.96 23.15
CA LEU A 70 -8.64 12.82 22.26
C LEU A 70 -8.83 14.09 21.43
N VAL A 71 -8.86 13.91 20.11
CA VAL A 71 -9.26 14.93 19.13
C VAL A 71 -10.54 14.44 18.49
N ARG A 72 -11.63 15.21 18.64
CA ARG A 72 -12.93 14.84 18.07
C ARG A 72 -13.28 15.74 16.89
N LEU A 73 -13.57 15.15 15.74
CA LEU A 73 -14.08 15.83 14.56
C LEU A 73 -15.60 15.88 14.60
N SER A 74 -16.19 16.90 13.98
CA SER A 74 -17.65 17.11 13.96
C SER A 74 -18.39 16.11 13.06
N GLU A 75 -17.70 15.59 12.04
CA GLU A 75 -18.25 14.67 11.05
C GLU A 75 -17.18 13.76 10.47
N ASN A 76 -17.59 12.65 9.85
CA ASN A 76 -16.66 11.74 9.18
C ASN A 76 -16.15 12.34 7.88
N ALA A 77 -14.89 12.73 7.88
CA ALA A 77 -14.17 13.25 6.71
C ALA A 77 -13.16 12.25 6.11
N GLY A 78 -13.07 11.05 6.68
CA GLY A 78 -12.24 9.94 6.21
C GLY A 78 -10.85 9.87 6.86
N VAL A 79 -10.27 8.67 6.84
CA VAL A 79 -9.04 8.31 7.56
C VAL A 79 -7.85 9.22 7.24
N SER A 80 -7.69 9.66 5.99
CA SER A 80 -6.61 10.58 5.61
C SER A 80 -6.76 11.95 6.25
N ASN A 81 -8.00 12.46 6.37
CA ASN A 81 -8.27 13.70 7.08
C ASN A 81 -8.01 13.56 8.57
N ALA A 82 -8.50 12.50 9.21
CA ALA A 82 -8.24 12.20 10.61
C ALA A 82 -6.73 12.10 10.89
N ARG A 83 -5.97 11.41 10.03
CA ARG A 83 -4.50 11.34 10.16
C ARG A 83 -3.84 12.72 10.03
N ASN A 84 -4.29 13.56 9.10
CA ASN A 84 -3.76 14.92 8.93
C ASN A 84 -4.06 15.81 10.14
N GLU A 85 -5.25 15.69 10.72
CA GLU A 85 -5.62 16.39 11.95
C GLU A 85 -4.75 15.96 13.14
N GLY A 86 -4.43 14.66 13.21
CA GLY A 86 -3.51 14.14 14.21
C GLY A 86 -2.06 14.58 13.97
N LEU A 87 -1.58 14.59 12.71
CA LEU A 87 -0.23 15.08 12.37
C LEU A 87 0.02 16.51 12.86
N ALA A 88 -1.00 17.35 12.86
CA ALA A 88 -0.91 18.73 13.35
C ALA A 88 -0.78 18.83 14.88
N ARG A 89 -1.02 17.73 15.62
CA ARG A 89 -1.07 17.69 17.09
C ARG A 89 0.03 16.85 17.73
N VAL A 90 0.64 15.92 16.98
CA VAL A 90 1.75 15.10 17.49
C VAL A 90 2.96 15.95 17.83
N ARG A 91 3.58 15.67 18.99
CA ARG A 91 4.72 16.44 19.55
C ARG A 91 6.01 15.62 19.57
N GLY A 92 5.92 14.30 19.47
CA GLY A 92 7.05 13.38 19.57
C GLY A 92 8.11 13.60 18.50
N THR A 93 9.34 13.28 18.85
CA THR A 93 10.46 13.19 17.89
C THR A 93 10.20 12.13 16.83
N TRP A 94 9.50 11.07 17.21
CA TRP A 94 9.16 9.92 16.40
C TRP A 94 7.66 9.75 16.29
N LEU A 95 7.21 9.33 15.12
CA LEU A 95 5.81 9.03 14.84
C LEU A 95 5.66 7.56 14.47
N THR A 96 4.64 6.92 15.00
CA THR A 96 4.07 5.66 14.51
C THR A 96 2.56 5.78 14.36
N LEU A 97 1.96 4.94 13.52
CA LEU A 97 0.51 4.87 13.37
C LEU A 97 -0.01 3.55 13.91
N LEU A 98 -1.24 3.61 14.43
CA LEU A 98 -1.99 2.45 14.90
C LEU A 98 -3.42 2.58 14.38
N ASP A 99 -3.94 1.56 13.72
CA ASP A 99 -5.37 1.51 13.36
C ASP A 99 -6.21 1.04 14.54
N ALA A 100 -7.45 1.50 14.63
CA ALA A 100 -8.32 1.30 15.80
C ALA A 100 -8.74 -0.16 16.04
N ASP A 101 -8.55 -1.03 15.06
CA ASP A 101 -8.84 -2.47 15.12
C ASP A 101 -7.59 -3.35 15.32
N ASP A 102 -6.39 -2.74 15.33
CA ASP A 102 -5.10 -3.39 15.45
C ASP A 102 -4.48 -3.27 16.87
N ARG A 103 -3.25 -3.78 17.04
CA ARG A 103 -2.48 -3.58 18.27
C ARG A 103 -0.97 -3.71 18.08
N PHE A 104 -0.22 -3.04 18.92
CA PHE A 104 1.18 -3.39 19.17
C PHE A 104 1.27 -4.70 19.98
N LEU A 105 2.23 -5.55 19.63
CA LEU A 105 2.56 -6.69 20.48
C LEU A 105 3.29 -6.22 21.77
N PRO A 106 3.22 -6.99 22.86
CA PRO A 106 3.91 -6.61 24.11
C PRO A 106 5.38 -6.28 23.88
N GLY A 107 5.81 -5.08 24.30
CA GLY A 107 7.16 -4.54 24.11
C GLY A 107 7.49 -4.11 22.67
N GLY A 108 6.58 -4.27 21.72
CA GLY A 108 6.85 -3.98 20.29
C GLY A 108 7.14 -2.50 20.02
N LEU A 109 6.41 -1.59 20.69
CA LEU A 109 6.64 -0.16 20.58
C LEU A 109 7.99 0.26 21.21
N GLY A 110 8.32 -0.32 22.37
CA GLY A 110 9.62 -0.13 23.01
C GLY A 110 10.77 -0.64 22.14
N THR A 111 10.62 -1.81 21.52
CA THR A 111 11.61 -2.38 20.59
C THR A 111 11.90 -1.41 19.42
N LEU A 112 10.87 -0.84 18.80
CA LEU A 112 11.05 0.17 17.75
C LEU A 112 11.79 1.40 18.26
N ALA A 113 11.38 1.94 19.41
CA ALA A 113 11.94 3.17 19.97
C ALA A 113 13.40 3.00 20.43
N HIS A 114 13.72 1.90 21.11
CA HIS A 114 15.09 1.59 21.52
C HIS A 114 16.01 1.40 20.32
N ALA A 115 15.53 0.71 19.26
CA ALA A 115 16.30 0.58 18.02
C ALA A 115 16.54 1.93 17.34
N ALA A 116 15.54 2.82 17.31
CA ALA A 116 15.68 4.14 16.73
C ALA A 116 16.79 4.96 17.42
N VAL A 117 16.80 4.95 18.76
CA VAL A 117 17.81 5.63 19.57
C VAL A 117 19.19 4.97 19.40
N ALA A 118 19.27 3.64 19.56
CA ALA A 118 20.53 2.91 19.54
C ALA A 118 21.25 2.99 18.19
N THR A 119 20.52 3.00 17.08
CA THR A 119 21.09 3.02 15.72
C THR A 119 21.15 4.40 15.10
N ASN A 120 20.57 5.42 15.76
CA ASN A 120 20.38 6.77 15.21
C ASN A 120 19.73 6.72 13.81
N ALA A 121 18.80 5.78 13.62
CA ALA A 121 18.08 5.61 12.36
C ALA A 121 17.01 6.70 12.22
N ARG A 122 16.73 7.20 11.03
CA ARG A 122 15.64 8.15 10.75
C ARG A 122 14.31 7.46 10.44
N ALA A 123 14.35 6.16 10.18
CA ALA A 123 13.19 5.29 10.10
C ALA A 123 13.54 3.90 10.65
N VAL A 124 12.63 3.31 11.42
CA VAL A 124 12.74 1.93 11.90
C VAL A 124 11.53 1.16 11.39
N ILE A 125 11.76 -0.05 10.88
CA ILE A 125 10.73 -0.93 10.34
C ILE A 125 10.77 -2.24 11.11
N GLY A 126 9.72 -2.55 11.88
CA GLY A 126 9.52 -3.85 12.53
C GLY A 126 8.71 -4.81 11.65
N GLN A 127 8.68 -6.07 12.05
CA GLN A 127 7.83 -7.05 11.38
C GLN A 127 6.39 -6.94 11.87
N GLN A 128 5.45 -7.28 10.99
CA GLN A 128 4.04 -7.34 11.32
C GLN A 128 3.43 -8.67 10.89
N VAL A 129 2.41 -9.10 11.60
CA VAL A 129 1.64 -10.31 11.30
C VAL A 129 0.16 -9.99 11.16
N TRP A 130 -0.54 -10.77 10.37
CA TRP A 130 -1.99 -10.79 10.35
C TRP A 130 -2.50 -11.77 11.38
N TRP A 131 -3.63 -11.45 12.00
CA TRP A 131 -4.28 -12.28 13.00
C TRP A 131 -5.79 -12.36 12.76
N ASP A 132 -6.36 -13.56 12.76
CA ASP A 132 -7.78 -13.81 12.50
C ASP A 132 -8.59 -14.21 13.75
N GLY A 133 -8.02 -14.02 14.94
CA GLY A 133 -8.59 -14.45 16.20
C GLY A 133 -8.14 -15.84 16.64
N ARG A 134 -7.41 -16.59 15.81
CA ARG A 134 -6.94 -17.95 16.11
C ARG A 134 -5.45 -18.16 15.78
N ARG A 135 -4.98 -17.62 14.68
CA ARG A 135 -3.59 -17.78 14.19
C ARG A 135 -3.07 -16.50 13.60
N SER A 136 -1.75 -16.34 13.66
CA SER A 136 -1.02 -15.27 13.01
C SER A 136 -0.25 -15.79 11.81
N TRP A 137 -0.10 -14.97 10.76
CA TRP A 137 0.70 -15.30 9.57
C TRP A 137 1.26 -14.04 8.92
N ILE A 138 2.31 -14.21 8.12
CA ILE A 138 2.90 -13.15 7.30
C ILE A 138 2.31 -13.24 5.90
N THR A 139 1.96 -12.11 5.32
CA THR A 139 1.48 -12.08 3.94
C THR A 139 2.64 -12.16 2.96
N SER A 140 2.41 -12.75 1.77
CA SER A 140 3.43 -12.82 0.71
C SER A 140 3.94 -11.46 0.25
N LEU A 141 3.14 -10.38 0.40
CA LEU A 141 3.56 -9.02 0.09
C LEU A 141 4.66 -8.49 1.02
N TYR A 142 4.73 -9.00 2.24
CA TYR A 142 5.76 -8.66 3.23
C TYR A 142 6.89 -9.71 3.33
N ASP A 143 6.76 -10.84 2.63
CA ASP A 143 7.80 -11.88 2.58
C ASP A 143 8.86 -11.56 1.52
N ILE A 144 9.44 -10.38 1.63
CA ILE A 144 10.45 -9.82 0.72
C ILE A 144 11.77 -9.69 1.47
N PRO A 145 12.91 -10.12 0.90
CA PRO A 145 14.21 -10.08 1.57
C PRO A 145 14.58 -8.71 2.14
N ASP A 146 14.23 -7.61 1.45
CA ASP A 146 14.51 -6.26 1.93
C ASP A 146 13.73 -5.89 3.21
N ILE A 147 12.55 -6.52 3.42
CA ILE A 147 11.71 -6.32 4.60
C ILE A 147 12.02 -7.35 5.69
N ARG A 148 12.37 -8.59 5.31
CA ARG A 148 12.56 -9.71 6.25
C ARG A 148 13.96 -9.75 6.89
N ARG A 149 14.98 -9.30 6.18
CA ARG A 149 16.36 -9.33 6.70
C ARG A 149 16.64 -8.07 7.50
N ALA A 150 16.91 -8.25 8.78
CA ALA A 150 17.29 -7.19 9.70
C ALA A 150 18.57 -6.46 9.26
N GLY A 151 18.73 -5.23 9.73
CA GLY A 151 19.92 -4.41 9.56
C GLY A 151 19.67 -3.09 8.81
N ARG A 152 20.76 -2.34 8.67
CA ARG A 152 20.75 -1.02 8.02
C ARG A 152 20.44 -1.10 6.54
N LYS A 153 19.51 -0.29 6.09
CA LYS A 153 19.00 -0.24 4.72
C LYS A 153 18.97 1.19 4.17
N SER A 154 18.85 1.26 2.84
CA SER A 154 18.40 2.48 2.16
C SER A 154 17.41 2.10 1.08
N LEU A 155 16.43 2.94 0.84
CA LEU A 155 15.42 2.65 -0.19
C LEU A 155 16.07 2.51 -1.58
N ALA A 156 17.12 3.30 -1.87
CA ALA A 156 17.86 3.23 -3.14
C ALA A 156 18.55 1.87 -3.38
N ARG A 157 19.12 1.26 -2.32
CA ARG A 157 19.81 -0.05 -2.40
C ARG A 157 18.88 -1.23 -2.15
N ASN A 158 17.77 -0.98 -1.47
CA ASN A 158 16.77 -1.97 -1.07
C ASN A 158 15.38 -1.54 -1.57
N PRO A 159 15.17 -1.43 -2.90
CA PRO A 159 13.93 -0.90 -3.45
C PRO A 159 12.70 -1.77 -3.13
N GLY A 160 12.88 -3.01 -2.69
CA GLY A 160 11.81 -3.86 -2.16
C GLY A 160 11.14 -3.28 -0.90
N LEU A 161 11.75 -2.34 -0.19
CA LEU A 161 11.10 -1.61 0.92
C LEU A 161 9.86 -0.83 0.49
N VAL A 162 9.65 -0.53 -0.80
CA VAL A 162 8.39 0.05 -1.30
C VAL A 162 7.17 -0.87 -1.10
N TYR A 163 7.37 -2.14 -0.77
CA TYR A 163 6.29 -3.05 -0.39
C TYR A 163 5.89 -2.88 1.08
N ALA A 164 6.73 -2.29 1.91
CA ALA A 164 6.41 -1.96 3.30
C ALA A 164 5.59 -0.65 3.40
N VAL A 165 4.55 -0.52 2.61
CA VAL A 165 3.76 0.72 2.48
C VAL A 165 2.77 0.97 3.60
N SER A 166 2.43 -0.05 4.42
CA SER A 166 1.64 0.18 5.62
C SER A 166 2.37 1.17 6.55
N PRO A 167 1.73 2.19 7.08
CA PRO A 167 2.35 3.12 8.01
C PRO A 167 2.55 2.52 9.41
N HIS A 168 2.02 1.33 9.65
CA HIS A 168 2.09 0.59 10.91
C HIS A 168 3.42 -0.16 11.05
N ALA A 169 3.74 -0.61 12.26
CA ALA A 169 4.99 -1.30 12.59
C ALA A 169 6.24 -0.49 12.20
N LYS A 170 6.13 0.81 12.16
CA LYS A 170 7.23 1.72 11.80
C LYS A 170 7.34 2.85 12.78
N LEU A 171 8.56 3.34 12.94
CA LEU A 171 8.83 4.57 13.65
C LEU A 171 9.56 5.51 12.70
N ILE A 172 8.98 6.68 12.45
CA ILE A 172 9.47 7.68 11.48
C ILE A 172 9.87 8.94 12.22
N HIS A 173 11.11 9.37 12.05
CA HIS A 173 11.63 10.61 12.62
C HIS A 173 10.91 11.82 12.05
N ARG A 174 10.63 12.82 12.87
CA ARG A 174 9.89 14.04 12.51
C ARG A 174 10.40 14.70 11.23
N ALA A 175 11.70 14.86 11.08
CA ALA A 175 12.30 15.45 9.88
C ALA A 175 11.98 14.70 8.58
N CYS A 176 11.51 13.44 8.64
CA CYS A 176 11.14 12.68 7.45
C CYS A 176 9.67 12.85 7.06
N PHE A 177 8.79 13.21 7.99
CA PHE A 177 7.37 13.38 7.68
C PHE A 177 6.88 14.83 7.74
N GLU A 178 7.66 15.75 8.25
CA GLU A 178 7.28 17.18 8.35
C GLU A 178 6.86 17.72 6.98
N GLY A 179 5.68 18.38 6.94
CA GLY A 179 5.08 18.89 5.71
C GLY A 179 4.45 17.82 4.79
N LEU A 180 4.58 16.53 5.10
CA LEU A 180 3.84 15.49 4.37
C LEU A 180 2.39 15.44 4.84
N ARG A 181 1.47 15.17 3.91
CA ARG A 181 0.05 14.97 4.19
C ARG A 181 -0.43 13.66 3.59
N PHE A 182 -1.38 13.03 4.26
CA PHE A 182 -2.14 11.91 3.70
C PHE A 182 -3.17 12.46 2.71
N ASN A 183 -3.30 11.83 1.56
CA ASN A 183 -4.24 12.24 0.51
C ASN A 183 -5.10 11.06 0.07
N GLY A 184 -6.35 11.38 -0.35
CA GLY A 184 -7.28 10.38 -0.87
C GLY A 184 -7.94 9.51 0.19
N ARG A 185 -8.98 8.78 -0.24
CA ARG A 185 -9.71 7.80 0.60
C ARG A 185 -9.12 6.41 0.52
N VAL A 186 -8.42 6.12 -0.56
CA VAL A 186 -7.75 4.85 -0.85
C VAL A 186 -6.29 5.12 -1.19
N LEU A 187 -5.38 4.18 -0.91
CA LEU A 187 -3.93 4.28 -1.16
C LEU A 187 -3.23 5.50 -0.52
N GLY A 188 -3.90 6.28 0.33
CA GLY A 188 -3.39 7.55 0.85
C GLY A 188 -2.16 7.40 1.76
N ASP A 189 -1.96 6.25 2.36
CA ASP A 189 -0.82 5.90 3.21
C ASP A 189 0.46 5.58 2.40
N GLN A 190 0.31 4.97 1.23
CA GLN A 190 1.45 4.50 0.43
C GLN A 190 2.41 5.63 0.00
N PRO A 191 1.96 6.70 -0.69
CA PRO A 191 2.87 7.77 -1.08
C PRO A 191 3.42 8.50 0.14
N TRP A 192 2.67 8.60 1.23
CA TRP A 192 3.14 9.22 2.47
C TRP A 192 4.34 8.47 3.05
N ILE A 193 4.20 7.15 3.25
CA ILE A 193 5.27 6.34 3.86
C ILE A 193 6.50 6.22 2.95
N ILE A 194 6.29 6.03 1.63
CA ILE A 194 7.43 5.93 0.69
C ILE A 194 8.22 7.24 0.66
N ARG A 195 7.55 8.39 0.64
CA ARG A 195 8.19 9.71 0.68
C ARG A 195 8.97 9.91 1.99
N ALA A 196 8.40 9.50 3.13
CA ALA A 196 9.09 9.54 4.41
C ALA A 196 10.35 8.64 4.41
N LEU A 197 10.29 7.45 3.82
CA LEU A 197 11.44 6.56 3.68
C LEU A 197 12.50 7.10 2.70
N ILE A 198 12.09 7.78 1.62
CA ILE A 198 13.01 8.50 0.73
C ILE A 198 13.79 9.56 1.52
N ARG A 199 13.10 10.35 2.34
CA ARG A 199 13.73 11.38 3.20
C ARG A 199 14.62 10.79 4.30
N ALA A 200 14.33 9.58 4.76
CA ALA A 200 15.22 8.87 5.67
C ALA A 200 16.56 8.50 5.02
N GLY A 201 16.59 8.33 3.70
CA GLY A 201 17.82 8.09 2.94
C GLY A 201 18.44 6.73 3.26
N ALA A 202 19.69 6.74 3.73
CA ALA A 202 20.42 5.53 4.15
C ALA A 202 20.16 5.16 5.63
N ASP A 203 19.33 5.93 6.33
CA ASP A 203 19.14 5.81 7.78
C ASP A 203 17.85 5.05 8.11
N ILE A 204 17.63 3.92 7.44
CA ILE A 204 16.53 3.00 7.69
C ILE A 204 17.06 1.77 8.41
N GLU A 205 16.52 1.44 9.58
CA GLU A 205 16.81 0.20 10.30
C GLU A 205 15.62 -0.75 10.16
N VAL A 206 15.89 -1.97 9.72
CA VAL A 206 14.89 -3.05 9.63
C VAL A 206 15.15 -4.05 10.75
N LEU A 207 14.11 -4.35 11.54
CA LEU A 207 14.17 -5.30 12.65
C LEU A 207 13.65 -6.68 12.23
N GLY A 208 14.16 -7.72 12.87
CA GLY A 208 13.64 -9.09 12.74
C GLY A 208 12.41 -9.35 13.60
N GLU A 209 12.22 -8.56 14.64
CA GLU A 209 11.19 -8.71 15.65
C GLU A 209 9.81 -8.33 15.11
N THR A 210 8.81 -9.16 15.43
CA THR A 210 7.40 -8.85 15.18
C THR A 210 6.90 -7.92 16.27
N VAL A 211 6.48 -6.73 15.88
CA VAL A 211 6.08 -5.66 16.80
C VAL A 211 4.60 -5.29 16.71
N TYR A 212 3.93 -5.73 15.66
CA TYR A 212 2.57 -5.29 15.32
C TYR A 212 1.70 -6.45 14.86
N GLU A 213 0.46 -6.44 15.27
CA GLU A 213 -0.56 -7.40 14.87
C GLU A 213 -1.70 -6.67 14.14
N TRP A 214 -1.86 -7.00 12.86
CA TRP A 214 -2.92 -6.53 12.02
C TRP A 214 -4.13 -7.45 12.14
N HIS A 215 -5.19 -6.96 12.73
CA HIS A 215 -6.42 -7.72 12.90
C HIS A 215 -7.16 -7.86 11.58
N ARG A 216 -7.36 -9.09 11.16
CA ARG A 216 -8.18 -9.42 10.01
C ARG A 216 -9.54 -9.94 10.48
N PRO A 217 -10.62 -9.16 10.33
CA PRO A 217 -11.95 -9.67 10.68
C PRO A 217 -12.25 -10.93 9.89
N ARG A 218 -13.01 -11.85 10.50
CA ARG A 218 -13.56 -13.02 9.82
C ARG A 218 -14.47 -12.58 8.69
N ALA A 219 -14.75 -13.51 7.76
CA ALA A 219 -15.58 -13.25 6.59
C ALA A 219 -17.00 -12.73 6.91
N ASP A 220 -17.46 -12.96 8.13
CA ASP A 220 -18.75 -12.56 8.70
C ASP A 220 -18.68 -11.29 9.58
N GLY A 221 -17.48 -10.70 9.75
CA GLY A 221 -17.27 -9.46 10.50
C GLY A 221 -17.40 -8.19 9.64
N PRO A 222 -17.32 -7.00 10.28
CA PRO A 222 -17.36 -5.73 9.55
C PRO A 222 -16.23 -5.65 8.51
N SER A 223 -16.55 -5.18 7.30
CA SER A 223 -15.58 -5.12 6.21
C SER A 223 -14.56 -4.00 6.42
N SER A 224 -13.27 -4.32 6.34
CA SER A 224 -12.21 -3.29 6.28
C SER A 224 -12.32 -2.45 4.99
N ILE A 225 -11.74 -1.24 4.97
CA ILE A 225 -11.68 -0.38 3.77
C ILE A 225 -11.08 -1.17 2.60
N THR A 226 -10.02 -1.94 2.84
CA THR A 226 -9.36 -2.77 1.83
C THR A 226 -10.29 -3.86 1.26
N SER A 227 -11.02 -4.57 2.12
CA SER A 227 -11.97 -5.59 1.67
C SER A 227 -13.16 -4.97 0.94
N ALA A 228 -13.66 -3.83 1.40
CA ALA A 228 -14.71 -3.07 0.74
C ALA A 228 -14.28 -2.52 -0.64
N THR A 229 -13.03 -2.08 -0.80
CA THR A 229 -12.47 -1.66 -2.09
C THR A 229 -12.43 -2.83 -3.05
N ARG A 230 -11.92 -3.98 -2.63
CA ARG A 230 -11.90 -5.20 -3.45
C ARG A 230 -13.28 -5.75 -3.77
N ALA A 231 -14.27 -5.45 -2.95
CA ALA A 231 -15.67 -5.87 -3.16
C ALA A 231 -16.42 -5.00 -4.17
N SER A 232 -15.89 -3.83 -4.57
CA SER A 232 -16.55 -2.88 -5.48
C SER A 232 -15.60 -2.45 -6.58
N ALA A 233 -15.95 -2.71 -7.85
CA ALA A 233 -15.16 -2.23 -8.98
C ALA A 233 -15.12 -0.69 -9.04
N ARG A 234 -16.18 0.01 -8.62
CA ARG A 234 -16.19 1.48 -8.56
C ARG A 234 -15.14 2.05 -7.60
N ARG A 235 -14.95 1.44 -6.41
CA ARG A 235 -13.86 1.82 -5.51
C ARG A 235 -12.48 1.42 -6.07
N SER A 236 -12.43 0.38 -6.88
CA SER A 236 -11.21 -0.03 -7.57
C SER A 236 -10.85 0.95 -8.69
N VAL A 237 -11.82 1.58 -9.35
CA VAL A 237 -11.62 2.69 -10.29
C VAL A 237 -10.98 3.88 -9.57
N GLU A 238 -11.53 4.32 -8.45
CA GLU A 238 -10.95 5.37 -7.60
C GLU A 238 -9.48 5.03 -7.22
N SER A 239 -9.21 3.78 -6.85
CA SER A 239 -7.83 3.34 -6.56
C SER A 239 -6.89 3.49 -7.75
N ALA A 240 -7.36 3.21 -8.96
CA ALA A 240 -6.54 3.32 -10.17
C ALA A 240 -6.24 4.79 -10.54
N GLU A 241 -7.20 5.68 -10.33
CA GLU A 241 -7.02 7.12 -10.52
C GLU A 241 -6.04 7.70 -9.50
N VAL A 242 -6.21 7.37 -8.22
CA VAL A 242 -5.28 7.79 -7.14
C VAL A 242 -3.88 7.21 -7.34
N ALA A 243 -3.72 6.03 -7.95
CA ALA A 243 -2.42 5.45 -8.21
C ALA A 243 -1.53 6.32 -9.11
N VAL A 244 -2.11 7.06 -10.07
CA VAL A 244 -1.38 8.03 -10.92
C VAL A 244 -0.80 9.15 -10.06
N GLU A 245 -1.62 9.74 -9.20
CA GLU A 245 -1.21 10.83 -8.30
C GLU A 245 -0.18 10.34 -7.27
N ALA A 246 -0.40 9.15 -6.72
CA ALA A 246 0.52 8.51 -5.78
C ALA A 246 1.90 8.28 -6.41
N PHE A 247 1.93 7.75 -7.64
CA PHE A 247 3.18 7.57 -8.39
C PHE A 247 3.88 8.91 -8.66
N ALA A 248 3.16 9.93 -9.11
CA ALA A 248 3.69 11.25 -9.38
C ALA A 248 4.27 11.91 -8.11
N ALA A 249 3.59 11.79 -6.97
CA ALA A 249 4.06 12.32 -5.68
C ALA A 249 5.37 11.66 -5.23
N VAL A 250 5.47 10.33 -5.36
CA VAL A 250 6.71 9.59 -5.05
C VAL A 250 7.83 9.96 -6.03
N ALA A 251 7.52 10.11 -7.32
CA ALA A 251 8.51 10.51 -8.34
C ALA A 251 9.07 11.90 -8.07
N ALA A 252 8.22 12.86 -7.67
CA ALA A 252 8.64 14.20 -7.30
C ALA A 252 9.58 14.18 -6.08
N GLU A 253 9.26 13.43 -5.04
CA GLU A 253 10.10 13.30 -3.85
C GLU A 253 11.44 12.62 -4.18
N ALA A 254 11.40 11.56 -4.97
CA ALA A 254 12.60 10.83 -5.39
C ALA A 254 13.56 11.72 -6.20
N LYS A 255 13.03 12.62 -7.04
CA LYS A 255 13.82 13.59 -7.81
C LYS A 255 14.57 14.58 -6.92
N LEU A 256 14.00 14.93 -5.77
CA LEU A 256 14.61 15.91 -4.85
C LEU A 256 15.73 15.30 -3.98
N HIS A 257 15.65 14.00 -3.68
CA HIS A 257 16.45 13.37 -2.63
C HIS A 257 17.38 12.25 -3.11
N LEU A 258 17.26 11.79 -4.36
CA LEU A 258 17.99 10.63 -4.87
C LEU A 258 18.73 10.96 -6.19
N ASP A 259 19.83 10.25 -6.42
CA ASP A 259 20.45 10.19 -7.75
C ASP A 259 19.58 9.45 -8.77
N ASP A 260 19.96 9.50 -10.03
CA ASP A 260 19.19 8.92 -11.13
C ASP A 260 19.01 7.41 -10.97
N ALA A 261 20.04 6.68 -10.53
CA ALA A 261 19.99 5.23 -10.37
C ALA A 261 19.05 4.81 -9.22
N GLY A 262 19.14 5.46 -8.06
CA GLY A 262 18.28 5.21 -6.91
C GLY A 262 16.83 5.58 -7.22
N ARG A 263 16.62 6.70 -7.90
CA ARG A 263 15.29 7.13 -8.35
C ARG A 263 14.67 6.10 -9.29
N ASP A 264 15.38 5.65 -10.30
CA ASP A 264 14.87 4.71 -11.29
C ASP A 264 14.57 3.34 -10.65
N ALA A 265 15.43 2.87 -9.74
CA ALA A 265 15.18 1.62 -9.01
C ALA A 265 13.90 1.66 -8.16
N ILE A 266 13.68 2.76 -7.43
CA ILE A 266 12.49 2.93 -6.57
C ILE A 266 11.23 3.05 -7.42
N LEU A 267 11.24 3.88 -8.48
CA LEU A 267 10.07 4.12 -9.29
C LEU A 267 9.66 2.88 -10.09
N ALA A 268 10.63 2.11 -10.61
CA ALA A 268 10.33 0.82 -11.25
C ALA A 268 9.67 -0.15 -10.26
N ARG A 269 10.21 -0.26 -9.06
CA ARG A 269 9.69 -1.17 -8.05
C ARG A 269 8.34 -0.73 -7.49
N TYR A 270 8.11 0.58 -7.37
CA TYR A 270 6.82 1.12 -6.94
C TYR A 270 5.74 0.95 -8.01
N ALA A 271 6.07 1.19 -9.28
CA ALA A 271 5.16 0.91 -10.40
C ALA A 271 4.75 -0.58 -10.42
N GLU A 272 5.72 -1.48 -10.29
CA GLU A 272 5.46 -2.93 -10.21
C GLU A 272 4.51 -3.28 -9.05
N ARG A 273 4.76 -2.72 -7.86
CA ARG A 273 3.90 -2.95 -6.69
C ARG A 273 2.47 -2.47 -6.92
N LEU A 274 2.29 -1.24 -7.44
CA LEU A 274 0.95 -0.72 -7.76
C LEU A 274 0.22 -1.63 -8.75
N LEU A 275 0.92 -2.10 -9.78
CA LEU A 275 0.36 -3.00 -10.77
C LEU A 275 -0.04 -4.36 -10.19
N GLN A 276 0.79 -4.95 -9.31
CA GLN A 276 0.54 -6.27 -8.74
C GLN A 276 -0.53 -6.25 -7.64
N ALA A 277 -0.26 -5.43 -6.61
CA ALA A 277 -0.96 -5.55 -5.34
C ALA A 277 -2.26 -4.74 -5.30
N ASP A 278 -2.32 -3.65 -6.06
CA ASP A 278 -3.45 -2.73 -6.03
C ASP A 278 -4.30 -2.87 -7.30
N LEU A 279 -3.75 -2.61 -8.48
CA LEU A 279 -4.51 -2.55 -9.72
C LEU A 279 -4.85 -3.95 -10.27
N GLY A 280 -3.87 -4.85 -10.35
CA GLY A 280 -4.06 -6.20 -10.91
C GLY A 280 -4.97 -7.06 -10.04
N LEU A 281 -4.79 -7.00 -8.72
CA LEU A 281 -5.65 -7.73 -7.80
C LEU A 281 -7.10 -7.24 -7.85
N ASN A 282 -7.31 -5.92 -7.91
CA ASN A 282 -8.64 -5.32 -8.04
C ASN A 282 -9.30 -5.72 -9.38
N LEU A 283 -8.53 -5.69 -10.48
CA LEU A 283 -9.01 -6.12 -11.79
C LEU A 283 -9.38 -7.61 -11.80
N SER A 284 -8.57 -8.46 -11.19
CA SER A 284 -8.84 -9.89 -11.05
C SER A 284 -10.18 -10.13 -10.36
N HIS A 285 -10.43 -9.44 -9.25
CA HIS A 285 -11.69 -9.57 -8.49
C HIS A 285 -12.90 -9.02 -9.27
N ALA A 286 -12.76 -7.88 -9.95
CA ALA A 286 -13.83 -7.30 -10.75
C ALA A 286 -14.22 -8.22 -11.92
N ALA A 287 -13.23 -8.72 -12.64
CA ALA A 287 -13.43 -9.65 -13.77
C ALA A 287 -14.09 -10.96 -13.32
N ALA A 288 -13.65 -11.54 -12.18
CA ALA A 288 -14.21 -12.77 -11.64
C ALA A 288 -15.70 -12.62 -11.26
N ARG A 289 -16.08 -11.45 -10.71
CA ARG A 289 -17.48 -11.14 -10.33
C ARG A 289 -18.33 -10.66 -11.49
N ARG A 290 -17.76 -10.44 -12.68
CA ARG A 290 -18.44 -9.82 -13.83
C ARG A 290 -19.04 -8.46 -13.49
N ASP A 291 -18.29 -7.68 -12.70
CA ASP A 291 -18.76 -6.38 -12.24
C ASP A 291 -18.96 -5.42 -13.43
N PRO A 292 -20.08 -4.69 -13.51
CA PRO A 292 -20.39 -3.79 -14.64
C PRO A 292 -19.39 -2.64 -14.78
N ALA A 293 -18.70 -2.23 -13.72
CA ALA A 293 -17.66 -1.21 -13.76
C ALA A 293 -16.28 -1.76 -14.19
N THR A 294 -16.17 -3.05 -14.58
CA THR A 294 -14.90 -3.64 -15.04
C THR A 294 -14.30 -2.89 -16.23
N ALA A 295 -15.13 -2.41 -17.17
CA ALA A 295 -14.67 -1.64 -18.32
C ALA A 295 -14.01 -0.32 -17.90
N GLU A 296 -14.63 0.41 -17.00
CA GLU A 296 -14.14 1.67 -16.44
C GLU A 296 -12.83 1.45 -15.67
N LEU A 297 -12.77 0.43 -14.83
CA LEU A 297 -11.54 0.03 -14.12
C LEU A 297 -10.39 -0.26 -15.10
N ILE A 298 -10.64 -0.98 -16.17
CA ILE A 298 -9.62 -1.27 -17.20
C ILE A 298 -9.14 0.03 -17.87
N ASP A 299 -10.04 0.96 -18.19
CA ASP A 299 -9.68 2.24 -18.81
C ASP A 299 -8.88 3.13 -17.83
N SER A 300 -9.20 3.13 -16.53
CA SER A 300 -8.42 3.82 -15.50
C SER A 300 -7.03 3.20 -15.31
N ILE A 301 -6.92 1.86 -15.31
CA ILE A 301 -5.62 1.17 -15.31
C ILE A 301 -4.81 1.52 -16.55
N ARG A 302 -5.44 1.59 -17.72
CA ARG A 302 -4.79 2.01 -18.96
C ARG A 302 -4.25 3.43 -18.86
N ALA A 303 -4.99 4.35 -18.24
CA ALA A 303 -4.52 5.71 -17.99
C ALA A 303 -3.29 5.72 -17.08
N PHE A 304 -3.24 4.89 -16.02
CA PHE A 304 -2.07 4.71 -15.19
C PHE A 304 -0.86 4.22 -16.00
N VAL A 305 -1.03 3.16 -16.81
CA VAL A 305 0.05 2.61 -17.65
C VAL A 305 0.57 3.65 -18.63
N ALA A 306 -0.30 4.49 -19.19
CA ALA A 306 0.09 5.56 -20.11
C ALA A 306 0.82 6.72 -19.40
N ALA A 307 0.51 6.99 -18.14
CA ALA A 307 1.11 8.08 -17.35
C ALA A 307 2.49 7.70 -16.79
N VAL A 308 2.74 6.41 -16.53
CA VAL A 308 4.03 5.92 -15.99
C VAL A 308 5.03 5.78 -17.13
N PRO A 309 6.24 6.38 -17.02
CA PRO A 309 7.28 6.20 -18.04
C PRO A 309 7.59 4.73 -18.33
N GLY A 310 7.60 4.35 -19.60
CA GLY A 310 7.74 2.95 -20.04
C GLY A 310 8.95 2.22 -19.45
N ARG A 311 10.06 2.93 -19.21
CA ARG A 311 11.27 2.36 -18.57
C ARG A 311 10.98 1.76 -17.18
N TYR A 312 9.98 2.23 -16.45
CA TYR A 312 9.60 1.71 -15.13
C TYR A 312 8.63 0.52 -15.21
N LEU A 313 8.06 0.29 -16.39
CA LEU A 313 7.15 -0.83 -16.66
C LEU A 313 7.88 -2.04 -17.26
N GLN A 314 9.09 -1.86 -17.79
CA GLN A 314 9.83 -2.86 -18.57
C GLN A 314 10.30 -4.08 -17.77
N ALA A 315 10.41 -3.99 -16.45
CA ALA A 315 10.94 -5.07 -15.62
C ALA A 315 9.88 -6.13 -15.24
N SER A 316 8.61 -5.93 -15.57
CA SER A 316 7.56 -6.69 -14.93
C SER A 316 7.02 -7.83 -15.80
N GLU A 317 7.54 -9.05 -15.58
CA GLU A 317 6.72 -10.26 -15.78
C GLU A 317 5.36 -10.12 -15.07
N ALA A 318 5.29 -9.32 -14.04
CA ALA A 318 4.11 -8.90 -13.30
C ALA A 318 3.07 -8.20 -14.16
N LEU A 319 3.48 -7.32 -15.08
CA LEU A 319 2.56 -6.62 -15.96
C LEU A 319 1.72 -7.60 -16.78
N ALA A 320 2.35 -8.62 -17.35
CA ALA A 320 1.65 -9.63 -18.12
C ALA A 320 0.80 -10.55 -17.21
N ARG A 321 1.36 -11.03 -16.11
CA ARG A 321 0.72 -11.99 -15.22
C ARG A 321 -0.43 -11.37 -14.40
N ASP A 322 -0.24 -10.18 -13.91
CA ASP A 322 -1.14 -9.60 -12.91
C ASP A 322 -2.19 -8.66 -13.53
N LEU A 323 -1.90 -8.05 -14.68
CA LEU A 323 -2.86 -7.21 -15.40
C LEU A 323 -3.51 -7.90 -16.60
N LEU A 324 -2.73 -8.60 -17.42
CA LEU A 324 -3.26 -9.10 -18.69
C LEU A 324 -3.90 -10.50 -18.56
N GLU A 325 -3.39 -11.35 -17.66
CA GLU A 325 -3.92 -12.70 -17.50
C GLU A 325 -5.31 -12.76 -16.82
N PRO A 326 -5.63 -11.99 -15.76
CA PRO A 326 -6.91 -12.11 -15.06
C PRO A 326 -8.14 -11.85 -15.93
N PRO A 327 -8.22 -10.80 -16.77
CA PRO A 327 -9.35 -10.62 -17.69
C PRO A 327 -9.46 -11.74 -18.73
N LEU A 328 -8.34 -12.32 -19.18
CA LEU A 328 -8.36 -13.44 -20.11
C LEU A 328 -8.97 -14.70 -19.50
N ARG A 329 -8.65 -15.00 -18.25
CA ARG A 329 -9.26 -16.14 -17.52
C ARG A 329 -10.78 -16.01 -17.42
N HIS A 330 -11.28 -14.79 -17.31
CA HIS A 330 -12.71 -14.49 -17.16
C HIS A 330 -13.35 -13.95 -18.46
N TRP A 331 -12.69 -14.05 -19.61
CA TRP A 331 -13.09 -13.44 -20.88
C TRP A 331 -14.54 -13.68 -21.28
N ARG A 332 -15.04 -14.92 -21.11
CA ARG A 332 -16.43 -15.26 -21.43
C ARG A 332 -17.46 -14.52 -20.60
N GLY A 333 -17.09 -14.11 -19.38
CA GLY A 333 -17.94 -13.36 -18.46
C GLY A 333 -17.90 -11.85 -18.66
N LEU A 334 -16.92 -11.31 -19.39
CA LEU A 334 -16.83 -9.88 -19.66
C LEU A 334 -17.86 -9.45 -20.71
N ASP A 335 -18.47 -8.31 -20.53
CA ASP A 335 -19.33 -7.68 -21.52
C ASP A 335 -18.52 -7.08 -22.70
N GLY A 336 -19.24 -6.55 -23.71
CA GLY A 336 -18.60 -5.98 -24.90
C GLY A 336 -17.73 -4.74 -24.59
N ARG A 337 -18.11 -3.93 -23.58
CA ARG A 337 -17.35 -2.73 -23.17
C ARG A 337 -16.06 -3.13 -22.49
N ALA A 338 -16.10 -4.05 -21.53
CA ALA A 338 -14.93 -4.55 -20.82
C ALA A 338 -13.94 -5.23 -21.78
N ARG A 339 -14.42 -6.00 -22.76
CA ARG A 339 -13.56 -6.61 -23.79
C ARG A 339 -12.86 -5.57 -24.65
N ALA A 340 -13.58 -4.54 -25.10
CA ALA A 340 -13.00 -3.44 -25.88
C ALA A 340 -11.99 -2.63 -25.04
N ALA A 341 -12.28 -2.34 -23.79
CA ALA A 341 -11.36 -1.66 -22.86
C ALA A 341 -10.09 -2.50 -22.65
N TYR A 342 -10.22 -3.81 -22.49
CA TYR A 342 -9.08 -4.71 -22.35
C TYR A 342 -8.15 -4.73 -23.59
N VAL A 343 -8.71 -4.72 -24.80
CA VAL A 343 -7.89 -4.63 -26.02
C VAL A 343 -7.08 -3.34 -26.03
N ARG A 344 -7.69 -2.20 -25.68
CA ARG A 344 -6.97 -0.92 -25.55
C ARG A 344 -5.88 -0.95 -24.47
N LEU A 345 -6.11 -1.64 -23.35
CA LEU A 345 -5.09 -1.83 -22.31
C LEU A 345 -3.89 -2.62 -22.86
N VAL A 346 -4.13 -3.73 -23.54
CA VAL A 346 -3.07 -4.54 -24.17
C VAL A 346 -2.26 -3.71 -25.16
N GLU A 347 -2.91 -2.95 -26.03
CA GLU A 347 -2.25 -2.04 -26.98
C GLU A 347 -1.38 -1.00 -26.24
N THR A 348 -1.88 -0.38 -25.18
CA THR A 348 -1.14 0.60 -24.38
C THR A 348 0.10 -0.02 -23.72
N VAL A 349 -0.03 -1.21 -23.14
CA VAL A 349 1.09 -1.95 -22.53
C VAL A 349 2.15 -2.29 -23.58
N LEU A 350 1.74 -2.76 -24.75
CA LEU A 350 2.66 -3.10 -25.84
C LEU A 350 3.40 -1.87 -26.39
N LEU A 351 2.75 -0.72 -26.47
CA LEU A 351 3.36 0.55 -26.91
C LEU A 351 4.30 1.15 -25.85
N ALA A 352 3.97 1.01 -24.56
CA ALA A 352 4.81 1.48 -23.48
C ALA A 352 6.12 0.69 -23.35
N ASP A 353 6.15 -0.56 -23.80
CA ASP A 353 7.30 -1.46 -23.72
C ASP A 353 7.95 -1.69 -25.09
N THR A 354 8.69 -0.67 -25.56
CA THR A 354 9.45 -0.78 -26.81
C THR A 354 10.56 -1.86 -26.75
N ALA A 355 11.10 -2.14 -25.56
CA ALA A 355 12.09 -3.20 -25.39
C ALA A 355 11.45 -4.59 -25.42
N CYS A 356 10.24 -4.76 -24.87
CA CYS A 356 9.48 -6.00 -25.01
C CYS A 356 9.04 -6.26 -26.45
N ALA A 357 8.61 -5.23 -27.15
CA ALA A 357 8.28 -5.31 -28.58
C ALA A 357 9.48 -5.80 -29.43
N ALA A 358 10.69 -5.35 -29.10
CA ALA A 358 11.92 -5.80 -29.76
C ALA A 358 12.32 -7.23 -29.39
N ARG A 359 12.10 -7.65 -28.16
CA ARG A 359 12.43 -9.00 -27.66
C ARG A 359 11.36 -10.06 -27.98
N ARG A 360 10.11 -9.63 -28.23
CA ARG A 360 8.96 -10.50 -28.56
C ARG A 360 8.26 -10.06 -29.84
N PRO A 361 8.95 -10.10 -31.01
CA PRO A 361 8.42 -9.58 -32.27
C PRO A 361 7.10 -10.24 -32.67
N PHE A 362 6.85 -11.47 -32.23
CA PHE A 362 5.60 -12.19 -32.50
C PHE A 362 4.41 -11.60 -31.74
N LEU A 363 4.53 -11.31 -30.43
CA LEU A 363 3.44 -10.72 -29.64
C LEU A 363 3.10 -9.30 -30.10
N ALA A 364 4.13 -8.49 -30.40
CA ALA A 364 3.94 -7.14 -30.89
C ALA A 364 3.27 -7.15 -32.27
N ARG A 365 3.70 -8.02 -33.19
CA ARG A 365 3.09 -8.16 -34.55
C ARG A 365 1.68 -8.70 -34.49
N MET A 366 1.40 -9.64 -33.58
CA MET A 366 0.07 -10.25 -33.44
C MET A 366 -0.90 -9.31 -32.73
N GLY A 367 -0.50 -8.62 -31.64
CA GLY A 367 -1.31 -7.66 -30.93
C GLY A 367 -1.64 -6.43 -31.80
N LEU A 368 -0.65 -5.86 -32.46
CA LEU A 368 -0.83 -4.75 -33.40
C LEU A 368 -1.65 -5.13 -34.63
N ALA A 369 -1.35 -6.26 -35.27
CA ALA A 369 -2.08 -6.69 -36.48
C ALA A 369 -3.53 -7.05 -36.15
N ALA A 370 -3.79 -7.68 -35.00
CA ALA A 370 -5.14 -8.03 -34.59
C ALA A 370 -5.95 -6.82 -34.11
N GLY A 371 -5.33 -5.88 -33.35
CA GLY A 371 -5.98 -4.67 -32.83
C GLY A 371 -6.28 -3.66 -33.95
N LEU A 372 -5.33 -3.37 -34.83
CA LEU A 372 -5.45 -2.37 -35.89
C LEU A 372 -6.39 -2.78 -37.02
N HIS A 373 -6.58 -4.08 -37.28
CA HIS A 373 -7.45 -4.59 -38.37
C HIS A 373 -8.80 -5.10 -37.86
N ALA A 374 -9.03 -5.17 -36.56
CA ALA A 374 -10.21 -5.82 -36.02
C ALA A 374 -11.40 -4.88 -35.82
N ARG A 375 -12.02 -4.45 -36.89
CA ARG A 375 -13.42 -3.94 -36.85
C ARG A 375 -14.45 -5.09 -36.75
N SER A 376 -14.04 -6.35 -36.66
CA SER A 376 -14.95 -7.50 -36.57
C SER A 376 -14.78 -8.33 -35.30
N ARG A 377 -15.90 -8.89 -34.80
CA ARG A 377 -15.95 -9.81 -33.63
C ARG A 377 -15.02 -11.01 -33.76
N PHE A 378 -14.75 -11.46 -34.98
CA PHE A 378 -13.92 -12.62 -35.28
C PHE A 378 -12.42 -12.36 -35.00
N ALA A 379 -11.94 -11.18 -35.34
CA ALA A 379 -10.54 -10.81 -35.10
C ALA A 379 -10.23 -10.62 -33.62
N HIS A 380 -11.18 -10.12 -32.79
CA HIS A 380 -11.04 -10.08 -31.33
C HIS A 380 -10.94 -11.48 -30.71
N LEU A 381 -11.75 -12.43 -31.19
CA LEU A 381 -11.70 -13.84 -30.75
C LEU A 381 -10.40 -14.52 -31.18
N LEU A 382 -9.89 -14.25 -32.36
CA LEU A 382 -8.64 -14.79 -32.84
C LEU A 382 -7.43 -14.24 -32.05
N SER A 383 -7.43 -12.95 -31.73
CA SER A 383 -6.38 -12.33 -30.91
C SER A 383 -6.34 -12.92 -29.48
N ALA A 384 -7.50 -13.09 -28.86
CA ALA A 384 -7.60 -13.70 -27.52
C ALA A 384 -7.18 -15.18 -27.55
N ALA A 385 -7.58 -15.95 -28.57
CA ALA A 385 -7.21 -17.35 -28.74
C ALA A 385 -5.70 -17.52 -28.96
N LEU A 386 -5.08 -16.66 -29.75
CA LEU A 386 -3.65 -16.71 -30.05
C LEU A 386 -2.79 -16.32 -28.83
N LEU A 387 -3.21 -15.33 -28.05
CA LEU A 387 -2.58 -14.99 -26.77
C LEU A 387 -2.66 -16.16 -25.78
N THR A 388 -3.79 -16.87 -25.75
CA THR A 388 -4.01 -18.04 -24.89
C THR A 388 -3.12 -19.21 -25.30
N VAL A 389 -3.00 -19.48 -26.60
CA VAL A 389 -2.14 -20.56 -27.13
C VAL A 389 -0.67 -20.28 -26.86
N GLN A 390 -0.22 -19.05 -27.05
CA GLN A 390 1.18 -18.69 -26.77
C GLN A 390 1.50 -18.78 -25.29
N TRP A 391 0.60 -18.32 -24.40
CA TRP A 391 0.76 -18.48 -22.97
C TRP A 391 0.86 -19.97 -22.56
N PHE A 392 0.04 -20.84 -23.15
CA PHE A 392 0.10 -22.28 -22.92
C PHE A 392 1.45 -22.87 -23.34
N VAL A 393 1.94 -22.51 -24.51
CA VAL A 393 3.25 -22.97 -25.03
C VAL A 393 4.40 -22.49 -24.16
N GLU A 394 4.39 -21.23 -23.72
CA GLU A 394 5.42 -20.68 -22.81
C GLU A 394 5.33 -21.28 -21.40
N GLY A 395 4.11 -21.58 -20.93
CA GLY A 395 3.88 -22.28 -19.65
C GLY A 395 4.44 -23.70 -19.65
N VAL A 396 4.25 -24.43 -20.76
CA VAL A 396 4.83 -25.77 -20.98
C VAL A 396 6.36 -25.68 -21.07
N ALA A 397 6.90 -24.73 -21.83
CA ALA A 397 8.33 -24.53 -21.98
C ALA A 397 9.03 -24.17 -20.65
N ARG A 398 8.36 -23.38 -19.75
CA ARG A 398 8.84 -23.08 -18.40
C ARG A 398 8.83 -24.32 -17.48
N ARG A 399 7.80 -25.17 -17.57
CA ARG A 399 7.76 -26.43 -16.78
C ARG A 399 8.83 -27.39 -17.24
N LEU A 400 9.04 -27.54 -18.53
CA LEU A 400 10.11 -28.38 -19.09
C LEU A 400 11.50 -27.89 -18.66
N ARG A 401 11.79 -26.59 -18.72
CA ARG A 401 13.06 -26.03 -18.24
C ARG A 401 13.29 -26.26 -16.75
N ARG A 402 12.26 -26.23 -15.91
CA ARG A 402 12.37 -26.54 -14.47
C ARG A 402 12.56 -28.04 -14.19
N SER A 403 12.09 -28.92 -15.08
CA SER A 403 12.32 -30.37 -14.95
C SER A 403 13.71 -30.81 -15.41
N TRP A 404 14.39 -30.01 -16.23
CA TRP A 404 15.76 -30.28 -16.71
C TRP A 404 16.85 -29.63 -15.82
N ALA A 405 16.44 -28.78 -14.89
CA ALA A 405 17.35 -28.13 -13.92
C ALA A 405 17.33 -28.81 -12.53
N ARG A 406 16.67 -29.96 -12.43
CA ARG A 406 16.74 -30.92 -11.31
C ARG A 406 17.40 -32.18 -11.80
#